data_ee3a2606a70dc5dd7f127c725dd0f501
#
_entry.id   ee3a2606a70dc5dd7f127c725dd0f501
#
_cell.length_a   1.000
_cell.length_b   1.000
_cell.length_c   1.000
_cell.angle_alpha   90.00
_cell.angle_beta   90.00
_cell.angle_gamma   90.00
#
_symmetry.space_group_name_H-M   'P 1'
#
loop_
_entity.id
_entity.type
_entity.pdbx_description
1 polymer ?
#
loop_
_entity_poly.entity_id
_entity_poly.type
_entity_poly.pdbx_seq_one_letter_code
_entity_poly.pdbx_strand_id
1 'polypeptide(L)'
;MSAANEAGRIASLFSIQGPIEVLDFEGKGNINLDTFLVSCGEPRRQYILQRVNNAVFPMPDRVMSGMAAALGAQQQCLLNGHAHAETGWKAMELIPTAEGAPYLNGDADSTWRLMSYIEDTVCYKSLNDVPEEHRPFIAREVGRGLAVYSDLTASIDPATVPISLPGYRDTRLYYNQLRAALQGARSLGEISHLLPEDAEARSASERHFLCALPDDELQARRRDPELARFIEIAQDFEPLALTLQEAREAGEIRTTVIHGDTKIENFLFDRETGKVVSLVDLDTVMPLTWLADWGDMVRSLCNPVGEKEPDVSKVFVSGEAYASVLDGFLSTASTPTQEEIDLMPRAVQVIALELGVRFLADYLRGDTYFGLAAGDPADLNKTRAMVQLTLFERLLEHEEDARLLIARRGLG
;
A
#
# COMPACT_ATOMS: atom_id res chain seq x y z
N MET A 1 -1.25 -12.74 -31.75
CA MET A 1 -2.39 -11.79 -31.54
C MET A 1 -1.82 -10.57 -30.84
N SER A 2 -2.36 -9.37 -31.09
CA SER A 2 -1.96 -8.21 -30.28
C SER A 2 -2.54 -8.34 -28.86
N ALA A 3 -1.89 -7.73 -27.87
CA ALA A 3 -2.39 -7.75 -26.47
C ALA A 3 -3.84 -7.26 -26.36
N ALA A 4 -4.23 -6.24 -27.14
CA ALA A 4 -5.60 -5.73 -27.19
C ALA A 4 -6.61 -6.76 -27.74
N ASN A 5 -6.23 -7.58 -28.72
CA ASN A 5 -7.11 -8.62 -29.26
C ASN A 5 -7.31 -9.77 -28.24
N GLU A 6 -6.29 -10.11 -27.50
CA GLU A 6 -6.40 -11.09 -26.41
C GLU A 6 -7.26 -10.53 -25.28
N ALA A 7 -7.04 -9.29 -24.84
CA ALA A 7 -7.84 -8.62 -23.84
C ALA A 7 -9.32 -8.52 -24.25
N GLY A 8 -9.63 -8.27 -25.52
CA GLY A 8 -11.00 -8.27 -26.04
C GLY A 8 -11.68 -9.63 -25.93
N ARG A 9 -10.94 -10.71 -26.26
CA ARG A 9 -11.43 -12.08 -26.06
C ARG A 9 -11.70 -12.40 -24.57
N ILE A 10 -10.79 -11.99 -23.70
CA ILE A 10 -10.95 -12.18 -22.26
C ILE A 10 -12.15 -11.38 -21.74
N ALA A 11 -12.28 -10.10 -22.12
CA ALA A 11 -13.39 -9.25 -21.72
C ALA A 11 -14.76 -9.83 -22.12
N SER A 12 -14.86 -10.50 -23.26
CA SER A 12 -16.10 -11.14 -23.72
C SER A 12 -16.57 -12.33 -22.87
N LEU A 13 -15.72 -12.83 -21.97
CA LEU A 13 -16.07 -13.89 -21.02
C LEU A 13 -16.72 -13.36 -19.74
N PHE A 14 -16.82 -12.06 -19.58
CA PHE A 14 -17.48 -11.40 -18.46
C PHE A 14 -18.93 -10.98 -18.81
N SER A 15 -19.76 -10.73 -17.80
CA SER A 15 -21.19 -10.36 -17.95
C SER A 15 -21.36 -8.92 -18.42
N ILE A 16 -20.79 -8.58 -19.58
CA ILE A 16 -20.96 -7.30 -20.27
C ILE A 16 -21.65 -7.51 -21.61
N GLN A 17 -22.34 -6.51 -22.12
CA GLN A 17 -23.17 -6.63 -23.32
C GLN A 17 -22.78 -5.59 -24.37
N GLY A 18 -22.91 -5.97 -25.65
CA GLY A 18 -22.65 -5.13 -26.80
C GLY A 18 -21.25 -5.27 -27.40
N PRO A 19 -20.96 -4.50 -28.44
CA PRO A 19 -19.62 -4.46 -29.04
C PRO A 19 -18.57 -4.01 -28.01
N ILE A 20 -17.43 -4.71 -27.99
CA ILE A 20 -16.33 -4.46 -27.04
C ILE A 20 -15.24 -3.70 -27.78
N GLU A 21 -14.83 -2.56 -27.23
CA GLU A 21 -13.63 -1.82 -27.59
C GLU A 21 -12.62 -1.90 -26.47
N VAL A 22 -11.36 -2.17 -26.76
CA VAL A 22 -10.29 -2.33 -25.77
C VAL A 22 -9.13 -1.42 -26.10
N LEU A 23 -8.70 -0.62 -25.13
CA LEU A 23 -7.55 0.26 -25.20
C LEU A 23 -6.56 -0.09 -24.07
N ASP A 24 -5.27 0.11 -24.30
CA ASP A 24 -4.28 0.04 -23.21
C ASP A 24 -4.60 1.12 -22.19
N PHE A 25 -4.55 0.79 -20.88
CA PHE A 25 -4.89 1.75 -19.84
C PHE A 25 -3.66 2.57 -19.45
N GLU A 26 -3.66 3.85 -19.77
CA GLU A 26 -2.53 4.75 -19.52
C GLU A 26 -2.23 4.96 -18.02
N GLY A 27 -3.27 4.87 -17.17
CA GLY A 27 -3.15 5.03 -15.71
C GLY A 27 -2.74 3.78 -14.94
N LYS A 28 -2.21 2.75 -15.62
CA LYS A 28 -1.80 1.50 -14.94
C LYS A 28 -0.60 1.72 -14.03
N GLY A 29 -0.61 1.00 -12.89
CA GLY A 29 0.52 0.93 -11.96
C GLY A 29 1.68 0.06 -12.50
N ASN A 30 2.71 -0.11 -11.69
CA ASN A 30 3.93 -0.84 -12.06
C ASN A 30 3.85 -2.36 -11.84
N ILE A 31 2.81 -2.87 -11.18
CA ILE A 31 2.69 -4.27 -10.78
C ILE A 31 1.85 -5.05 -11.78
N ASN A 32 0.61 -4.64 -12.02
CA ASN A 32 -0.32 -5.29 -12.94
C ASN A 32 -0.24 -4.62 -14.32
N LEU A 33 0.78 -4.97 -15.10
CA LEU A 33 1.09 -4.31 -16.37
C LEU A 33 0.04 -4.57 -17.48
N ASP A 34 -0.64 -5.73 -17.43
CA ASP A 34 -1.74 -6.03 -18.34
C ASP A 34 -3.04 -5.46 -17.81
N THR A 35 -3.20 -4.16 -17.99
CA THR A 35 -4.38 -3.39 -17.58
C THR A 35 -4.95 -2.65 -18.79
N PHE A 36 -6.23 -2.84 -19.06
CA PHE A 36 -6.93 -2.33 -20.23
C PHE A 36 -8.21 -1.60 -19.85
N LEU A 37 -8.50 -0.52 -20.57
CA LEU A 37 -9.81 0.12 -20.54
C LEU A 37 -10.72 -0.59 -21.55
N VAL A 38 -11.81 -1.14 -21.06
CA VAL A 38 -12.84 -1.83 -21.86
C VAL A 38 -14.08 -0.96 -21.93
N SER A 39 -14.58 -0.72 -23.12
CA SER A 39 -15.82 0.03 -23.35
C SER A 39 -16.83 -0.85 -24.07
N CYS A 40 -18.09 -0.85 -23.65
CA CYS A 40 -19.16 -1.59 -24.33
C CYS A 40 -20.55 -1.04 -24.02
N GLY A 41 -21.55 -1.48 -24.79
CA GLY A 41 -22.96 -1.22 -24.56
C GLY A 41 -23.50 0.13 -25.06
N GLU A 42 -24.80 0.28 -24.96
CA GLU A 42 -25.55 1.54 -25.19
C GLU A 42 -26.57 1.70 -24.05
N PRO A 43 -26.41 2.66 -23.13
CA PRO A 43 -25.34 3.66 -23.09
C PRO A 43 -23.95 3.04 -22.86
N ARG A 44 -22.91 3.71 -23.38
CA ARG A 44 -21.52 3.27 -23.25
C ARG A 44 -21.15 3.17 -21.76
N ARG A 45 -20.63 2.01 -21.36
CA ARG A 45 -20.07 1.75 -20.02
C ARG A 45 -18.59 1.42 -20.14
N GLN A 46 -17.83 1.82 -19.15
CA GLN A 46 -16.38 1.57 -19.10
C GLN A 46 -16.01 0.68 -17.92
N TYR A 47 -15.01 -0.13 -18.15
CA TYR A 47 -14.48 -1.10 -17.19
C TYR A 47 -12.97 -1.16 -17.26
N ILE A 48 -12.34 -1.59 -16.17
CA ILE A 48 -10.93 -1.95 -16.12
C ILE A 48 -10.81 -3.46 -16.16
N LEU A 49 -10.23 -3.99 -17.23
CA LEU A 49 -9.81 -5.39 -17.32
C LEU A 49 -8.35 -5.47 -16.90
N GLN A 50 -8.05 -6.34 -15.95
CA GLN A 50 -6.71 -6.44 -15.40
C GLN A 50 -6.33 -7.89 -15.15
N ARG A 51 -5.07 -8.24 -15.50
CA ARG A 51 -4.45 -9.50 -15.12
C ARG A 51 -3.64 -9.30 -13.83
N VAL A 52 -3.96 -10.12 -12.81
CA VAL A 52 -3.21 -10.15 -11.56
C VAL A 52 -1.80 -10.68 -11.83
N ASN A 53 -0.79 -10.02 -11.31
CA ASN A 53 0.60 -10.44 -11.45
C ASN A 53 0.96 -11.55 -10.46
N ASN A 54 0.89 -12.80 -10.89
CA ASN A 54 1.14 -13.97 -10.03
C ASN A 54 2.59 -14.07 -9.53
N ALA A 55 3.54 -13.36 -10.15
CA ALA A 55 4.91 -13.30 -9.65
C ALA A 55 5.02 -12.45 -8.37
N VAL A 56 4.14 -11.45 -8.23
CA VAL A 56 4.03 -10.60 -7.02
C VAL A 56 3.00 -11.17 -6.06
N PHE A 57 1.86 -11.62 -6.57
CA PHE A 57 0.75 -12.20 -5.82
C PHE A 57 0.60 -13.69 -6.13
N PRO A 58 1.37 -14.56 -5.46
CA PRO A 58 1.39 -16.00 -5.76
C PRO A 58 0.07 -16.70 -5.39
N MET A 59 -0.82 -16.04 -4.68
CA MET A 59 -2.13 -16.55 -4.25
C MET A 59 -3.25 -15.61 -4.74
N PRO A 60 -3.51 -15.53 -6.07
CA PRO A 60 -4.47 -14.58 -6.62
C PRO A 60 -5.90 -14.78 -6.11
N ASP A 61 -6.29 -16.01 -5.75
CA ASP A 61 -7.60 -16.28 -5.14
C ASP A 61 -7.78 -15.54 -3.81
N ARG A 62 -6.72 -15.37 -3.02
CA ARG A 62 -6.76 -14.60 -1.76
C ARG A 62 -6.87 -13.11 -2.01
N VAL A 63 -6.14 -12.60 -3.03
CA VAL A 63 -6.27 -11.20 -3.48
C VAL A 63 -7.72 -10.93 -3.86
N MET A 64 -8.31 -11.81 -4.66
CA MET A 64 -9.71 -11.65 -5.10
C MET A 64 -10.71 -11.78 -3.95
N SER A 65 -10.44 -12.67 -2.96
CA SER A 65 -11.29 -12.80 -1.77
C SER A 65 -11.26 -11.53 -0.91
N GLY A 66 -10.08 -10.96 -0.65
CA GLY A 66 -9.93 -9.71 0.10
C GLY A 66 -10.61 -8.54 -0.61
N MET A 67 -10.36 -8.40 -1.91
CA MET A 67 -11.01 -7.38 -2.74
C MET A 67 -12.54 -7.51 -2.72
N ALA A 68 -13.08 -8.71 -2.93
CA ALA A 68 -14.52 -8.96 -2.94
C ALA A 68 -15.16 -8.63 -1.57
N ALA A 69 -14.49 -8.99 -0.47
CA ALA A 69 -14.95 -8.65 0.87
C ALA A 69 -15.01 -7.13 1.09
N ALA A 70 -13.94 -6.39 0.73
CA ALA A 70 -13.89 -4.95 0.88
C ALA A 70 -14.93 -4.22 0.00
N LEU A 71 -15.06 -4.60 -1.26
CA LEU A 71 -16.04 -4.00 -2.18
C LEU A 71 -17.47 -4.33 -1.76
N GLY A 72 -17.74 -5.58 -1.37
CA GLY A 72 -19.07 -6.00 -0.91
C GLY A 72 -19.51 -5.26 0.35
N ALA A 73 -18.62 -5.07 1.33
CA ALA A 73 -18.91 -4.30 2.53
C ALA A 73 -19.22 -2.83 2.23
N GLN A 74 -18.40 -2.17 1.39
CA GLN A 74 -18.63 -0.80 0.96
C GLN A 74 -20.00 -0.65 0.28
N GLN A 75 -20.31 -1.51 -0.69
CA GLN A 75 -21.59 -1.48 -1.42
C GLN A 75 -22.77 -1.69 -0.47
N GLN A 76 -22.67 -2.67 0.44
CA GLN A 76 -23.73 -2.95 1.41
C GLN A 76 -23.96 -1.76 2.36
N CYS A 77 -22.91 -1.15 2.87
CA CYS A 77 -23.00 0.04 3.73
C CYS A 77 -23.68 1.19 3.00
N LEU A 78 -23.28 1.48 1.77
CA LEU A 78 -23.85 2.56 0.96
C LEU A 78 -25.32 2.32 0.63
N LEU A 79 -25.71 1.09 0.27
CA LEU A 79 -27.10 0.73 -0.02
C LEU A 79 -27.99 0.79 1.23
N ASN A 80 -27.46 0.48 2.41
CA ASN A 80 -28.21 0.52 3.67
C ASN A 80 -28.26 1.91 4.31
N GLY A 81 -27.84 2.95 3.62
CA GLY A 81 -27.94 4.33 4.09
C GLY A 81 -26.92 4.68 5.19
N HIS A 82 -25.73 4.11 5.14
CA HIS A 82 -24.63 4.53 6.00
C HIS A 82 -24.38 6.03 5.87
N ALA A 83 -23.91 6.70 6.93
CA ALA A 83 -23.65 8.14 6.95
C ALA A 83 -22.76 8.62 5.77
N HIS A 84 -21.87 7.74 5.29
CA HIS A 84 -21.02 8.04 4.13
C HIS A 84 -21.70 7.89 2.76
N ALA A 85 -22.94 7.44 2.68
CA ALA A 85 -23.69 7.41 1.40
C ALA A 85 -23.87 8.81 0.78
N GLU A 86 -23.92 9.85 1.62
CA GLU A 86 -24.06 11.24 1.17
C GLU A 86 -22.71 11.91 0.82
N THR A 87 -21.59 11.23 1.03
CA THR A 87 -20.24 11.80 0.77
C THR A 87 -19.85 11.79 -0.70
N GLY A 88 -20.63 11.14 -1.56
CA GLY A 88 -20.29 10.92 -2.96
C GLY A 88 -19.31 9.76 -3.18
N TRP A 89 -19.07 8.92 -2.16
CA TRP A 89 -18.22 7.74 -2.28
C TRP A 89 -18.75 6.75 -3.31
N LYS A 90 -17.86 6.25 -4.15
CA LYS A 90 -18.15 5.28 -5.21
C LYS A 90 -17.36 4.00 -4.95
N ALA A 91 -18.02 2.94 -4.56
CA ALA A 91 -17.39 1.62 -4.51
C ALA A 91 -17.29 1.04 -5.93
N MET A 92 -16.13 0.53 -6.32
CA MET A 92 -16.02 -0.26 -7.55
C MET A 92 -16.90 -1.51 -7.48
N GLU A 93 -17.24 -2.06 -8.64
CA GLU A 93 -17.93 -3.32 -8.77
C GLU A 93 -17.03 -4.34 -9.45
N LEU A 94 -16.94 -5.54 -8.90
CA LEU A 94 -16.42 -6.70 -9.62
C LEU A 94 -17.51 -7.20 -10.57
N ILE A 95 -17.20 -7.23 -11.87
CA ILE A 95 -18.10 -7.73 -12.87
C ILE A 95 -17.89 -9.24 -12.98
N PRO A 96 -18.91 -10.07 -12.72
CA PRO A 96 -18.75 -11.52 -12.78
C PRO A 96 -18.53 -11.99 -14.23
N THR A 97 -17.95 -13.16 -14.36
CA THR A 97 -17.90 -13.88 -15.65
C THR A 97 -19.33 -14.24 -16.11
N ALA A 98 -19.49 -14.61 -17.36
CA ALA A 98 -20.77 -15.07 -17.89
C ALA A 98 -21.33 -16.32 -17.15
N GLU A 99 -20.47 -17.05 -16.45
CA GLU A 99 -20.80 -18.21 -15.63
C GLU A 99 -21.07 -17.83 -14.16
N GLY A 100 -20.95 -16.54 -13.81
CA GLY A 100 -21.20 -16.01 -12.45
C GLY A 100 -20.01 -16.05 -11.49
N ALA A 101 -18.81 -16.42 -11.95
CA ALA A 101 -17.61 -16.36 -11.13
C ALA A 101 -17.12 -14.88 -10.96
N PRO A 102 -16.57 -14.50 -9.80
CA PRO A 102 -16.14 -13.12 -9.54
C PRO A 102 -14.88 -12.70 -10.33
N TYR A 103 -14.14 -13.63 -10.88
CA TYR A 103 -12.96 -13.43 -11.72
C TYR A 103 -12.78 -14.65 -12.63
N LEU A 104 -11.88 -14.53 -13.61
CA LEU A 104 -11.61 -15.59 -14.58
C LEU A 104 -10.22 -16.19 -14.31
N ASN A 105 -10.17 -17.50 -14.06
CA ASN A 105 -8.94 -18.28 -14.14
C ASN A 105 -8.73 -18.69 -15.60
N GLY A 106 -7.73 -18.11 -16.24
CA GLY A 106 -7.38 -18.35 -17.64
C GLY A 106 -6.32 -19.43 -17.79
N ASP A 107 -5.85 -19.59 -19.03
CA ASP A 107 -4.74 -20.49 -19.35
C ASP A 107 -3.44 -20.03 -18.68
N ALA A 108 -2.52 -20.98 -18.43
CA ALA A 108 -1.18 -20.73 -17.87
C ALA A 108 -1.18 -19.97 -16.54
N ASP A 109 -2.06 -20.37 -15.61
CA ASP A 109 -2.20 -19.77 -14.26
C ASP A 109 -2.45 -18.26 -14.27
N SER A 110 -3.07 -17.74 -15.33
CA SER A 110 -3.44 -16.31 -15.39
C SER A 110 -4.78 -16.06 -14.71
N THR A 111 -4.83 -15.07 -13.83
CA THR A 111 -6.07 -14.62 -13.17
C THR A 111 -6.45 -13.25 -13.71
N TRP A 112 -7.68 -13.13 -14.26
CA TRP A 112 -8.21 -11.91 -14.82
C TRP A 112 -9.44 -11.44 -14.05
N ARG A 113 -9.53 -10.13 -13.85
CA ARG A 113 -10.69 -9.48 -13.24
C ARG A 113 -11.19 -8.34 -14.11
N LEU A 114 -12.50 -8.11 -14.08
CA LEU A 114 -13.14 -6.97 -14.71
C LEU A 114 -13.83 -6.14 -13.63
N MET A 115 -13.53 -4.85 -13.57
CA MET A 115 -14.05 -3.92 -12.57
C MET A 115 -14.73 -2.74 -13.24
N SER A 116 -15.74 -2.15 -12.60
CA SER A 116 -16.32 -0.89 -13.09
C SER A 116 -15.26 0.22 -13.08
N TYR A 117 -15.26 1.06 -14.12
CA TYR A 117 -14.43 2.26 -14.17
C TYR A 117 -15.19 3.43 -13.53
N ILE A 118 -14.52 4.21 -12.69
CA ILE A 118 -15.11 5.41 -12.06
C ILE A 118 -14.74 6.61 -12.92
N GLU A 119 -15.70 7.07 -13.71
CA GLU A 119 -15.54 8.18 -14.64
C GLU A 119 -15.44 9.53 -13.90
N ASP A 120 -14.96 10.56 -14.62
CA ASP A 120 -14.82 11.95 -14.15
C ASP A 120 -13.94 12.11 -12.92
N THR A 121 -12.91 11.28 -12.83
CA THR A 121 -11.94 11.33 -11.73
C THR A 121 -10.54 11.65 -12.21
N VAL A 122 -9.69 12.05 -11.26
CA VAL A 122 -8.24 12.23 -11.42
C VAL A 122 -7.53 11.55 -10.25
N CYS A 123 -6.28 11.15 -10.46
CA CYS A 123 -5.36 10.76 -9.39
C CYS A 123 -4.10 11.61 -9.45
N TYR A 124 -3.42 11.76 -8.32
CA TYR A 124 -2.16 12.48 -8.20
C TYR A 124 -1.07 11.50 -7.75
N LYS A 125 0.15 11.62 -8.29
CA LYS A 125 1.29 10.80 -7.84
C LYS A 125 1.91 11.36 -6.56
N SER A 126 1.76 12.65 -6.33
CA SER A 126 2.20 13.34 -5.12
C SER A 126 1.40 14.63 -4.91
N LEU A 127 1.49 15.26 -3.74
CA LEU A 127 0.94 16.60 -3.53
C LEU A 127 1.60 17.67 -4.41
N ASN A 128 2.79 17.39 -4.96
CA ASN A 128 3.46 18.34 -5.86
C ASN A 128 2.79 18.45 -7.23
N ASP A 129 1.97 17.47 -7.62
CA ASP A 129 1.16 17.52 -8.84
C ASP A 129 -0.06 18.46 -8.68
N VAL A 130 -0.29 18.94 -7.45
CA VAL A 130 -1.40 19.84 -7.09
C VAL A 130 -0.86 21.26 -6.92
N PRO A 131 -1.56 22.31 -7.43
CA PRO A 131 -1.24 23.70 -7.14
C PRO A 131 -1.11 23.95 -5.63
N GLU A 132 -0.13 24.72 -5.23
CA GLU A 132 0.26 24.90 -3.82
C GLU A 132 -0.92 25.31 -2.94
N GLU A 133 -1.75 26.23 -3.41
CA GLU A 133 -2.94 26.73 -2.73
C GLU A 133 -4.02 25.65 -2.50
N HIS A 134 -4.00 24.56 -3.25
CA HIS A 134 -4.96 23.46 -3.12
C HIS A 134 -4.43 22.25 -2.34
N ARG A 135 -3.12 22.19 -2.05
CA ARG A 135 -2.48 21.06 -1.35
C ARG A 135 -3.10 20.76 0.01
N PRO A 136 -3.41 21.76 0.87
CA PRO A 136 -4.04 21.49 2.17
C PRO A 136 -5.43 20.87 2.02
N PHE A 137 -6.21 21.31 1.03
CA PHE A 137 -7.51 20.73 0.73
C PHE A 137 -7.39 19.27 0.27
N ILE A 138 -6.50 18.98 -0.68
CA ILE A 138 -6.27 17.63 -1.19
C ILE A 138 -5.74 16.70 -0.08
N ALA A 139 -4.80 17.15 0.74
CA ALA A 139 -4.30 16.38 1.89
C ALA A 139 -5.43 16.05 2.88
N ARG A 140 -6.31 17.02 3.17
CA ARG A 140 -7.50 16.81 4.00
C ARG A 140 -8.44 15.78 3.39
N GLU A 141 -8.67 15.84 2.09
CA GLU A 141 -9.53 14.89 1.37
C GLU A 141 -8.94 13.47 1.36
N VAL A 142 -7.61 13.31 1.27
CA VAL A 142 -6.96 11.99 1.43
C VAL A 142 -7.22 11.41 2.81
N GLY A 143 -7.07 12.20 3.87
CA GLY A 143 -7.40 11.77 5.25
C GLY A 143 -8.87 11.38 5.39
N ARG A 144 -9.79 12.20 4.85
CA ARG A 144 -11.22 11.90 4.81
C ARG A 144 -11.50 10.59 4.05
N GLY A 145 -10.84 10.40 2.91
CA GLY A 145 -11.02 9.20 2.08
C GLY A 145 -10.62 7.93 2.79
N LEU A 146 -9.50 7.94 3.55
CA LEU A 146 -9.10 6.79 4.36
C LEU A 146 -10.10 6.51 5.48
N ALA A 147 -10.61 7.56 6.15
CA ALA A 147 -11.63 7.41 7.18
C ALA A 147 -12.91 6.77 6.63
N VAL A 148 -13.38 7.24 5.47
CA VAL A 148 -14.57 6.67 4.79
C VAL A 148 -14.34 5.19 4.45
N TYR A 149 -13.18 4.85 3.86
CA TYR A 149 -12.83 3.46 3.56
C TYR A 149 -12.84 2.59 4.82
N SER A 150 -12.17 3.03 5.89
CA SER A 150 -12.09 2.30 7.15
C SER A 150 -13.45 2.07 7.78
N ASP A 151 -14.32 3.08 7.80
CA ASP A 151 -15.68 2.97 8.34
C ASP A 151 -16.56 2.03 7.50
N LEU A 152 -16.47 2.10 6.16
CA LEU A 152 -17.25 1.24 5.26
C LEU A 152 -16.80 -0.23 5.28
N THR A 153 -15.58 -0.51 5.70
CA THR A 153 -15.03 -1.89 5.82
C THR A 153 -15.03 -2.40 7.27
N ALA A 154 -15.39 -1.58 8.24
CA ALA A 154 -15.30 -1.89 9.67
C ALA A 154 -16.15 -3.09 10.11
N SER A 155 -17.21 -3.42 9.35
CA SER A 155 -18.10 -4.56 9.65
C SER A 155 -17.55 -5.92 9.19
N ILE A 156 -16.46 -5.95 8.44
CA ILE A 156 -15.86 -7.20 7.97
C ILE A 156 -15.17 -7.88 9.15
N ASP A 157 -15.50 -9.15 9.39
CA ASP A 157 -14.75 -9.97 10.34
C ASP A 157 -13.36 -10.27 9.75
N PRO A 158 -12.26 -9.76 10.36
CA PRO A 158 -10.90 -9.96 9.85
C PRO A 158 -10.52 -11.44 9.73
N ALA A 159 -11.11 -12.34 10.53
CA ALA A 159 -10.85 -13.77 10.48
C ALA A 159 -11.36 -14.44 9.19
N THR A 160 -12.28 -13.78 8.47
CA THR A 160 -12.84 -14.28 7.21
C THR A 160 -12.06 -13.85 5.97
N VAL A 161 -11.14 -12.89 6.12
CA VAL A 161 -10.32 -12.36 5.02
C VAL A 161 -8.96 -13.05 5.03
N PRO A 162 -8.57 -13.75 3.97
CA PRO A 162 -7.27 -14.40 3.91
C PRO A 162 -6.14 -13.35 3.74
N ILE A 163 -4.95 -13.67 4.24
CA ILE A 163 -3.75 -12.87 3.97
C ILE A 163 -3.37 -13.05 2.50
N SER A 164 -3.53 -11.99 1.71
CA SER A 164 -3.27 -12.00 0.26
C SER A 164 -1.78 -12.15 -0.06
N LEU A 165 -0.90 -11.60 0.77
CA LEU A 165 0.54 -11.63 0.61
C LEU A 165 1.20 -12.02 1.94
N PRO A 166 1.46 -13.33 2.20
CA PRO A 166 2.05 -13.79 3.44
C PRO A 166 3.40 -13.13 3.73
N GLY A 167 3.58 -12.66 4.96
CA GLY A 167 4.76 -11.90 5.39
C GLY A 167 4.74 -10.41 5.02
N TYR A 168 3.74 -9.93 4.28
CA TYR A 168 3.60 -8.49 4.03
C TYR A 168 3.16 -7.77 5.32
N ARG A 169 3.81 -6.64 5.61
CA ARG A 169 3.62 -5.88 6.85
C ARG A 169 3.94 -6.69 8.13
N ASP A 170 4.79 -7.72 8.02
CA ASP A 170 5.40 -8.39 9.18
C ASP A 170 6.75 -7.73 9.47
N THR A 171 6.75 -6.81 10.41
CA THR A 171 7.93 -6.02 10.76
C THR A 171 9.06 -6.93 11.30
N ARG A 172 8.73 -7.95 12.10
CA ARG A 172 9.72 -8.91 12.64
C ARG A 172 10.38 -9.69 11.51
N LEU A 173 9.62 -10.10 10.51
CA LEU A 173 10.15 -10.75 9.31
C LEU A 173 11.16 -9.85 8.57
N TYR A 174 10.84 -8.57 8.40
CA TYR A 174 11.71 -7.64 7.71
C TYR A 174 13.03 -7.40 8.44
N TYR A 175 13.00 -7.33 9.77
CA TYR A 175 14.22 -7.26 10.58
C TYR A 175 15.06 -8.54 10.48
N ASN A 176 14.44 -9.72 10.43
CA ASN A 176 15.14 -10.96 10.20
C ASN A 176 15.77 -11.00 8.79
N GLN A 177 15.09 -10.47 7.77
CA GLN A 177 15.69 -10.31 6.43
C GLN A 177 16.87 -9.34 6.43
N LEU A 178 16.80 -8.23 7.16
CA LEU A 178 17.93 -7.32 7.33
C LEU A 178 19.12 -8.02 8.01
N ARG A 179 18.89 -8.78 9.08
CA ARG A 179 19.94 -9.57 9.75
C ARG A 179 20.61 -10.56 8.79
N ALA A 180 19.82 -11.29 8.01
CA ALA A 180 20.33 -12.21 7.00
C ALA A 180 21.16 -11.49 5.92
N ALA A 181 20.70 -10.31 5.44
CA ALA A 181 21.44 -9.48 4.49
C ALA A 181 22.75 -8.96 5.08
N LEU A 182 22.76 -8.50 6.32
CA LEU A 182 23.96 -8.08 7.03
C LEU A 182 24.94 -9.24 7.28
N GLN A 183 24.49 -10.48 7.44
CA GLN A 183 25.31 -11.67 7.51
C GLN A 183 25.85 -12.09 6.12
N GLY A 184 25.16 -11.71 5.05
CA GLY A 184 25.46 -12.15 3.69
C GLY A 184 25.07 -13.60 3.44
N ALA A 185 23.94 -14.03 4.02
CA ALA A 185 23.48 -15.40 3.95
C ALA A 185 23.32 -15.90 2.50
N ARG A 186 23.85 -17.08 2.21
CA ARG A 186 23.83 -17.72 0.88
C ARG A 186 22.91 -18.95 0.85
N SER A 187 22.57 -19.50 2.00
CA SER A 187 21.71 -20.65 2.13
C SER A 187 20.74 -20.51 3.30
N LEU A 188 19.58 -21.14 3.21
CA LEU A 188 18.58 -21.14 4.29
C LEU A 188 19.09 -21.87 5.54
N GLY A 189 20.03 -22.81 5.37
CA GLY A 189 20.66 -23.52 6.49
C GLY A 189 21.46 -22.60 7.43
N GLU A 190 22.12 -21.56 6.88
CA GLU A 190 22.89 -20.57 7.66
C GLU A 190 22.01 -19.71 8.57
N ILE A 191 20.75 -19.52 8.19
CA ILE A 191 19.83 -18.57 8.80
C ILE A 191 18.52 -19.23 9.25
N SER A 192 18.53 -20.55 9.49
CA SER A 192 17.32 -21.29 9.85
C SER A 192 16.56 -20.70 11.06
N HIS A 193 17.29 -20.06 11.99
CA HIS A 193 16.75 -19.39 13.17
C HIS A 193 16.09 -18.03 12.90
N LEU A 194 16.27 -17.45 11.68
CA LEU A 194 15.66 -16.20 11.26
C LEU A 194 14.41 -16.41 10.40
N LEU A 195 14.20 -17.64 9.89
CA LEU A 195 13.08 -17.94 9.02
C LEU A 195 11.75 -18.00 9.81
N PRO A 196 10.62 -17.60 9.19
CA PRO A 196 9.31 -17.76 9.80
C PRO A 196 9.04 -19.23 10.22
N GLU A 197 8.37 -19.40 11.35
CA GLU A 197 7.89 -20.73 11.77
C GLU A 197 6.72 -21.19 10.91
N ASP A 198 5.85 -20.25 10.53
CA ASP A 198 4.75 -20.51 9.61
C ASP A 198 5.26 -20.92 8.23
N ALA A 199 4.82 -22.08 7.76
CA ALA A 199 5.31 -22.69 6.52
C ALA A 199 4.95 -21.86 5.27
N GLU A 200 3.82 -21.19 5.28
CA GLU A 200 3.33 -20.38 4.16
C GLU A 200 4.10 -19.05 4.08
N ALA A 201 4.24 -18.36 5.20
CA ALA A 201 5.07 -17.14 5.28
C ALA A 201 6.54 -17.45 4.92
N ARG A 202 7.05 -18.62 5.34
CA ARG A 202 8.38 -19.10 4.96
C ARG A 202 8.49 -19.28 3.45
N SER A 203 7.60 -20.04 2.84
CA SER A 203 7.61 -20.30 1.40
C SER A 203 7.49 -19.01 0.57
N ALA A 204 6.68 -18.06 1.01
CA ALA A 204 6.51 -16.78 0.32
C ALA A 204 7.74 -15.87 0.43
N SER A 205 8.51 -15.96 1.54
CA SER A 205 9.54 -14.98 1.87
C SER A 205 10.99 -15.51 1.84
N GLU A 206 11.22 -16.84 1.82
CA GLU A 206 12.55 -17.45 1.98
C GLU A 206 13.59 -16.94 0.97
N ARG A 207 13.18 -16.70 -0.29
CA ARG A 207 14.06 -16.12 -1.32
C ARG A 207 14.59 -14.74 -0.95
N HIS A 208 13.84 -14.00 -0.10
CA HIS A 208 14.18 -12.64 0.31
C HIS A 208 15.13 -12.59 1.53
N PHE A 209 15.61 -13.75 1.98
CA PHE A 209 16.68 -13.86 2.97
C PHE A 209 18.06 -14.07 2.33
N LEU A 210 18.12 -14.47 1.07
CA LEU A 210 19.36 -14.85 0.42
C LEU A 210 20.00 -13.69 -0.32
N CYS A 211 21.32 -13.54 -0.17
CA CYS A 211 22.10 -12.54 -0.88
C CYS A 211 22.48 -13.05 -2.27
N ALA A 212 22.17 -12.25 -3.30
CA ALA A 212 22.50 -12.56 -4.70
C ALA A 212 23.84 -11.95 -5.15
N LEU A 213 24.43 -11.03 -4.35
CA LEU A 213 25.65 -10.31 -4.72
C LEU A 213 26.90 -11.18 -4.60
N PRO A 214 27.95 -10.97 -5.43
CA PRO A 214 29.30 -11.44 -5.16
C PRO A 214 29.83 -10.93 -3.82
N ASP A 215 30.78 -11.65 -3.21
CA ASP A 215 31.27 -11.32 -1.87
C ASP A 215 31.96 -9.95 -1.80
N ASP A 216 32.74 -9.59 -2.82
CA ASP A 216 33.41 -8.30 -2.94
C ASP A 216 32.41 -7.14 -3.04
N GLU A 217 31.34 -7.29 -3.80
CA GLU A 217 30.29 -6.30 -3.93
C GLU A 217 29.49 -6.17 -2.62
N LEU A 218 29.10 -7.29 -1.99
CA LEU A 218 28.46 -7.27 -0.68
C LEU A 218 29.30 -6.53 0.35
N GLN A 219 30.61 -6.83 0.40
CA GLN A 219 31.52 -6.15 1.33
C GLN A 219 31.66 -4.66 1.02
N ALA A 220 31.65 -4.26 -0.26
CA ALA A 220 31.66 -2.86 -0.65
C ALA A 220 30.40 -2.14 -0.16
N ARG A 221 29.18 -2.72 -0.40
CA ARG A 221 27.92 -2.14 0.07
C ARG A 221 27.83 -2.06 1.60
N ARG A 222 28.28 -3.07 2.32
CA ARG A 222 28.28 -3.09 3.81
C ARG A 222 29.26 -2.10 4.45
N ARG A 223 30.34 -1.74 3.75
CA ARG A 223 31.36 -0.79 4.21
C ARG A 223 31.15 0.62 3.68
N ASP A 224 30.06 0.84 2.95
CA ASP A 224 29.71 2.16 2.48
C ASP A 224 29.53 3.12 3.68
N PRO A 225 30.38 4.16 3.82
CA PRO A 225 30.33 5.05 4.97
C PRO A 225 29.02 5.84 5.06
N GLU A 226 28.34 6.05 3.92
CA GLU A 226 27.03 6.70 3.91
C GLU A 226 25.95 5.82 4.54
N LEU A 227 26.07 4.48 4.45
CA LEU A 227 25.10 3.55 5.01
C LEU A 227 25.32 3.24 6.49
N ALA A 228 26.52 3.42 7.02
CA ALA A 228 26.86 3.02 8.39
C ALA A 228 25.86 3.57 9.42
N ARG A 229 25.58 4.87 9.36
CA ARG A 229 24.59 5.53 10.23
C ARG A 229 23.18 4.93 10.07
N PHE A 230 22.76 4.65 8.85
CA PHE A 230 21.40 4.15 8.57
C PHE A 230 21.22 2.69 9.00
N ILE A 231 22.29 1.89 8.94
CA ILE A 231 22.30 0.55 9.52
C ILE A 231 22.15 0.63 11.04
N GLU A 232 22.87 1.54 11.71
CA GLU A 232 22.74 1.79 13.15
C GLU A 232 21.31 2.22 13.51
N ILE A 233 20.73 3.20 12.82
CA ILE A 233 19.35 3.62 13.03
C ILE A 233 18.38 2.43 12.89
N ALA A 234 18.51 1.63 11.82
CA ALA A 234 17.65 0.48 11.63
C ALA A 234 17.75 -0.52 12.78
N GLN A 235 18.96 -0.77 13.31
CA GLN A 235 19.18 -1.72 14.41
C GLN A 235 18.73 -1.17 15.77
N ASP A 236 19.05 0.08 16.08
CA ASP A 236 18.79 0.69 17.39
C ASP A 236 17.28 0.92 17.62
N PHE A 237 16.53 1.19 16.55
CA PHE A 237 15.10 1.45 16.65
C PHE A 237 14.21 0.23 16.34
N GLU A 238 14.76 -0.98 16.28
CA GLU A 238 13.97 -2.20 16.13
C GLU A 238 12.85 -2.33 17.18
N PRO A 239 13.08 -2.08 18.50
CA PRO A 239 12.01 -2.16 19.48
C PRO A 239 10.85 -1.19 19.18
N LEU A 240 11.14 0.01 18.64
CA LEU A 240 10.12 0.95 18.22
C LEU A 240 9.35 0.44 17.00
N ALA A 241 10.05 -0.14 16.02
CA ALA A 241 9.43 -0.69 14.83
C ALA A 241 8.41 -1.80 15.14
N LEU A 242 8.63 -2.58 16.20
CA LEU A 242 7.74 -3.67 16.61
C LEU A 242 6.50 -3.20 17.38
N THR A 243 6.40 -1.92 17.76
CA THR A 243 5.34 -1.41 18.64
C THR A 243 3.92 -1.78 18.18
N LEU A 244 3.60 -1.58 16.89
CA LEU A 244 2.25 -1.88 16.38
C LEU A 244 1.98 -3.39 16.32
N GLN A 245 2.99 -4.18 15.94
CA GLN A 245 2.87 -5.63 15.87
C GLN A 245 2.65 -6.21 17.27
N GLU A 246 3.44 -5.79 18.25
CA GLU A 246 3.34 -6.23 19.64
C GLU A 246 2.03 -5.78 20.31
N ALA A 247 1.61 -4.53 20.11
CA ALA A 247 0.33 -4.03 20.63
C ALA A 247 -0.85 -4.82 20.07
N ARG A 248 -0.82 -5.21 18.78
CA ARG A 248 -1.85 -6.05 18.18
C ARG A 248 -1.80 -7.48 18.72
N GLU A 249 -0.62 -8.07 18.85
CA GLU A 249 -0.43 -9.43 19.42
C GLU A 249 -0.89 -9.49 20.89
N ALA A 250 -0.70 -8.40 21.64
CA ALA A 250 -1.21 -8.24 23.02
C ALA A 250 -2.71 -7.93 23.11
N GLY A 251 -3.39 -7.64 22.01
CA GLY A 251 -4.80 -7.26 21.97
C GLY A 251 -5.09 -5.84 22.46
N GLU A 252 -4.07 -4.98 22.53
CA GLU A 252 -4.20 -3.56 22.93
C GLU A 252 -4.80 -2.71 21.81
N ILE A 253 -4.56 -3.10 20.55
CA ILE A 253 -5.17 -2.51 19.36
C ILE A 253 -5.85 -3.60 18.51
N ARG A 254 -6.87 -3.18 17.77
CA ARG A 254 -7.70 -4.13 17.02
C ARG A 254 -7.01 -4.59 15.74
N THR A 255 -7.31 -5.82 15.34
CA THR A 255 -7.17 -6.26 13.96
C THR A 255 -8.41 -5.83 13.18
N THR A 256 -8.22 -5.13 12.08
CA THR A 256 -9.24 -4.68 11.13
C THR A 256 -8.92 -5.21 9.74
N VAL A 257 -9.75 -4.95 8.75
CA VAL A 257 -9.40 -5.20 7.36
C VAL A 257 -8.86 -3.91 6.77
N ILE A 258 -7.59 -3.95 6.35
CA ILE A 258 -6.87 -2.79 5.82
C ILE A 258 -6.83 -2.80 4.29
N HIS A 259 -6.51 -1.64 3.72
CA HIS A 259 -6.19 -1.51 2.29
C HIS A 259 -4.77 -2.02 1.96
N GLY A 260 -3.79 -1.67 2.79
CA GLY A 260 -2.40 -2.12 2.73
C GLY A 260 -1.46 -1.29 1.83
N ASP A 261 -1.98 -0.40 0.97
CA ASP A 261 -1.20 0.51 0.09
C ASP A 261 -1.95 1.84 -0.10
N THR A 262 -1.92 2.70 0.91
CA THR A 262 -2.74 3.93 1.00
C THR A 262 -2.03 5.19 0.53
N LYS A 263 -1.14 5.07 -0.43
CA LYS A 263 -0.49 6.22 -1.06
C LYS A 263 -1.49 7.05 -1.87
N ILE A 264 -1.20 8.35 -2.06
CA ILE A 264 -2.11 9.31 -2.71
C ILE A 264 -2.57 8.88 -4.11
N GLU A 265 -1.73 8.16 -4.87
CA GLU A 265 -2.04 7.72 -6.23
C GLU A 265 -3.18 6.68 -6.30
N ASN A 266 -3.53 6.06 -5.16
CA ASN A 266 -4.65 5.12 -5.06
C ASN A 266 -5.98 5.79 -4.69
N PHE A 267 -5.98 7.11 -4.40
CA PHE A 267 -7.20 7.87 -4.19
C PHE A 267 -7.70 8.49 -5.49
N LEU A 268 -8.98 8.28 -5.80
CA LEU A 268 -9.64 8.93 -6.92
C LEU A 268 -10.35 10.19 -6.44
N PHE A 269 -10.03 11.29 -7.09
CA PHE A 269 -10.62 12.60 -6.81
C PHE A 269 -11.60 12.95 -7.91
N ASP A 270 -12.79 13.36 -7.54
CA ASP A 270 -13.78 13.93 -8.46
C ASP A 270 -13.20 15.16 -9.16
N ARG A 271 -13.28 15.19 -10.47
CA ARG A 271 -12.60 16.20 -11.30
C ARG A 271 -13.13 17.62 -11.07
N GLU A 272 -14.41 17.77 -10.73
CA GLU A 272 -15.06 19.06 -10.56
C GLU A 272 -14.84 19.60 -9.14
N THR A 273 -15.02 18.75 -8.13
CA THR A 273 -15.03 19.18 -6.71
C THR A 273 -13.69 19.00 -6.01
N GLY A 274 -12.79 18.17 -6.56
CA GLY A 274 -11.54 17.77 -5.92
C GLY A 274 -11.72 16.86 -4.70
N LYS A 275 -12.94 16.39 -4.40
CA LYS A 275 -13.19 15.48 -3.28
C LYS A 275 -12.78 14.06 -3.61
N VAL A 276 -12.25 13.35 -2.63
CA VAL A 276 -12.01 11.91 -2.76
C VAL A 276 -13.35 11.18 -2.86
N VAL A 277 -13.48 10.35 -3.88
CA VAL A 277 -14.69 9.57 -4.17
C VAL A 277 -14.46 8.06 -4.16
N SER A 278 -13.22 7.60 -4.13
CA SER A 278 -12.90 6.17 -4.03
C SER A 278 -11.45 5.96 -3.61
N LEU A 279 -11.16 4.76 -3.11
CA LEU A 279 -9.82 4.24 -2.86
C LEU A 279 -9.68 2.92 -3.62
N VAL A 280 -8.74 2.86 -4.56
CA VAL A 280 -8.57 1.78 -5.55
C VAL A 280 -7.26 1.03 -5.33
N ASP A 281 -6.98 -0.01 -6.12
CA ASP A 281 -5.82 -0.91 -5.99
C ASP A 281 -5.87 -1.77 -4.72
N LEU A 282 -6.94 -2.58 -4.63
CA LEU A 282 -7.29 -3.41 -3.48
C LEU A 282 -6.52 -4.75 -3.41
N ASP A 283 -5.36 -4.87 -4.02
CA ASP A 283 -4.61 -6.14 -4.10
C ASP A 283 -3.98 -6.55 -2.77
N THR A 284 -3.79 -5.60 -1.88
CA THR A 284 -3.16 -5.78 -0.57
C THR A 284 -4.15 -5.80 0.59
N VAL A 285 -5.44 -5.91 0.29
CA VAL A 285 -6.48 -6.02 1.33
C VAL A 285 -6.26 -7.27 2.17
N MET A 286 -6.10 -7.09 3.48
CA MET A 286 -5.82 -8.18 4.41
C MET A 286 -6.14 -7.78 5.87
N PRO A 287 -6.16 -8.77 6.81
CA PRO A 287 -6.29 -8.48 8.24
C PRO A 287 -5.00 -7.85 8.80
N LEU A 288 -5.10 -6.66 9.35
CA LEU A 288 -4.04 -5.99 10.11
C LEU A 288 -4.67 -4.86 10.95
N THR A 289 -3.87 -3.97 11.55
CA THR A 289 -4.38 -2.74 12.18
C THR A 289 -4.50 -1.61 11.15
N TRP A 290 -5.59 -0.83 11.19
CA TRP A 290 -5.78 0.36 10.34
C TRP A 290 -4.68 1.42 10.51
N LEU A 291 -3.95 1.36 11.63
CA LEU A 291 -2.78 2.22 11.88
C LEU A 291 -1.67 2.00 10.84
N ALA A 292 -1.60 0.83 10.20
CA ALA A 292 -0.66 0.60 9.11
C ALA A 292 -1.04 1.41 7.86
N ASP A 293 -2.33 1.48 7.52
CA ASP A 293 -2.83 2.31 6.42
C ASP A 293 -2.62 3.80 6.71
N TRP A 294 -2.93 4.24 7.94
CA TRP A 294 -2.65 5.61 8.38
C TRP A 294 -1.17 5.95 8.24
N GLY A 295 -0.30 5.08 8.76
CA GLY A 295 1.16 5.28 8.70
C GLY A 295 1.68 5.38 7.28
N ASP A 296 1.21 4.52 6.37
CA ASP A 296 1.64 4.50 4.97
C ASP A 296 1.17 5.74 4.20
N MET A 297 -0.08 6.14 4.40
CA MET A 297 -0.65 7.35 3.82
C MET A 297 0.13 8.59 4.25
N VAL A 298 0.31 8.81 5.56
CA VAL A 298 0.95 10.01 6.09
C VAL A 298 2.42 10.07 5.72
N ARG A 299 3.16 8.95 5.83
CA ARG A 299 4.57 8.89 5.45
C ARG A 299 4.77 9.29 3.98
N SER A 300 3.89 8.81 3.09
CA SER A 300 4.01 9.12 1.66
C SER A 300 3.58 10.56 1.32
N LEU A 301 2.53 11.06 1.98
CA LEU A 301 1.95 12.37 1.70
C LEU A 301 2.77 13.52 2.30
N CYS A 302 3.31 13.33 3.52
CA CYS A 302 3.98 14.39 4.27
C CYS A 302 5.48 14.51 3.99
N ASN A 303 6.04 13.70 3.06
CA ASN A 303 7.39 13.85 2.53
C ASN A 303 7.35 14.46 1.13
N PRO A 304 7.43 15.81 0.97
CA PRO A 304 7.23 16.45 -0.32
C PRO A 304 8.29 16.14 -1.37
N VAL A 305 9.51 15.72 -0.95
CA VAL A 305 10.58 15.38 -1.89
C VAL A 305 10.46 13.96 -2.44
N GLY A 306 9.57 13.14 -1.85
CA GLY A 306 9.32 11.78 -2.30
C GLY A 306 10.43 10.79 -1.90
N GLU A 307 10.32 9.55 -2.38
CA GLU A 307 11.21 8.45 -1.97
C GLU A 307 12.56 8.40 -2.70
N LYS A 308 12.71 9.13 -3.79
CA LYS A 308 13.88 9.04 -4.69
C LYS A 308 14.81 10.25 -4.62
N GLU A 309 14.66 11.13 -3.63
CA GLU A 309 15.53 12.30 -3.44
C GLU A 309 16.94 11.86 -2.99
N PRO A 310 17.97 12.07 -3.81
CA PRO A 310 19.32 11.62 -3.45
C PRO A 310 19.97 12.47 -2.34
N ASP A 311 19.52 13.70 -2.15
CA ASP A 311 19.99 14.60 -1.09
C ASP A 311 19.08 14.49 0.13
N VAL A 312 19.41 13.60 1.05
CA VAL A 312 18.63 13.36 2.28
C VAL A 312 18.49 14.59 3.19
N SER A 313 19.33 15.62 3.01
CA SER A 313 19.21 16.88 3.76
C SER A 313 17.93 17.64 3.43
N LYS A 314 17.31 17.35 2.28
CA LYS A 314 16.04 17.93 1.85
C LYS A 314 14.81 17.20 2.39
N VAL A 315 14.99 16.03 3.01
CA VAL A 315 13.88 15.26 3.57
C VAL A 315 13.37 15.95 4.82
N PHE A 316 12.07 16.25 4.84
CA PHE A 316 11.39 16.89 5.97
C PHE A 316 9.92 16.45 6.04
N VAL A 317 9.30 16.67 7.20
CA VAL A 317 7.87 16.47 7.39
C VAL A 317 7.15 17.78 7.14
N SER A 318 6.24 17.81 6.15
CA SER A 318 5.35 18.94 5.95
C SER A 318 4.30 18.98 7.07
N GLY A 319 4.47 19.88 8.05
CA GLY A 319 3.53 20.04 9.15
C GLY A 319 2.13 20.46 8.67
N GLU A 320 2.04 21.25 7.58
CA GLU A 320 0.77 21.63 6.98
C GLU A 320 0.02 20.44 6.37
N ALA A 321 0.73 19.59 5.59
CA ALA A 321 0.14 18.38 5.05
C ALA A 321 -0.27 17.42 6.17
N TYR A 322 0.57 17.26 7.21
CA TYR A 322 0.25 16.42 8.36
C TYR A 322 -1.00 16.91 9.09
N ALA A 323 -1.09 18.21 9.40
CA ALA A 323 -2.26 18.77 10.06
C ALA A 323 -3.53 18.63 9.22
N SER A 324 -3.42 18.81 7.91
CA SER A 324 -4.56 18.71 6.98
C SER A 324 -5.08 17.29 6.85
N VAL A 325 -4.19 16.29 6.66
CA VAL A 325 -4.60 14.89 6.57
C VAL A 325 -5.18 14.38 7.88
N LEU A 326 -4.60 14.79 9.01
CA LEU A 326 -5.12 14.46 10.34
C LEU A 326 -6.52 15.06 10.56
N ASP A 327 -6.73 16.31 10.16
CA ASP A 327 -8.04 16.96 10.22
C ASP A 327 -9.09 16.20 9.42
N GLY A 328 -8.77 15.84 8.18
CA GLY A 328 -9.67 15.09 7.32
C GLY A 328 -10.04 13.73 7.92
N PHE A 329 -9.07 13.02 8.47
CA PHE A 329 -9.30 11.71 9.09
C PHE A 329 -10.12 11.82 10.37
N LEU A 330 -9.68 12.57 11.38
CA LEU A 330 -10.33 12.65 12.69
C LEU A 330 -11.72 13.32 12.65
N SER A 331 -11.97 14.21 11.68
CA SER A 331 -13.31 14.82 11.53
C SER A 331 -14.32 13.88 10.84
N THR A 332 -13.88 12.72 10.36
CA THR A 332 -14.70 11.82 9.53
C THR A 332 -14.80 10.41 10.13
N ALA A 333 -13.69 9.87 10.63
CA ALA A 333 -13.61 8.50 11.15
C ALA A 333 -14.50 8.32 12.37
N SER A 334 -15.27 7.22 12.39
CA SER A 334 -16.20 6.90 13.48
C SER A 334 -15.78 5.67 14.30
N THR A 335 -14.82 4.90 13.83
CA THR A 335 -14.48 3.59 14.40
C THR A 335 -13.22 3.53 15.28
N PRO A 336 -12.21 4.44 15.16
CA PRO A 336 -10.99 4.37 15.96
C PRO A 336 -11.26 4.48 17.48
N THR A 337 -10.51 3.69 18.28
CA THR A 337 -10.50 3.87 19.74
C THR A 337 -9.50 4.94 20.15
N GLN A 338 -9.59 5.44 21.42
CA GLN A 338 -8.67 6.45 21.91
C GLN A 338 -7.22 5.92 21.97
N GLU A 339 -7.06 4.65 22.36
CA GLU A 339 -5.74 3.98 22.41
C GLU A 339 -5.11 3.92 21.02
N GLU A 340 -5.91 3.64 19.99
CA GLU A 340 -5.44 3.64 18.60
C GLU A 340 -5.10 5.06 18.12
N ILE A 341 -5.91 6.06 18.47
CA ILE A 341 -5.65 7.47 18.13
C ILE A 341 -4.34 7.95 18.77
N ASP A 342 -4.06 7.57 20.01
CA ASP A 342 -2.82 7.93 20.72
C ASP A 342 -1.57 7.33 20.05
N LEU A 343 -1.72 6.22 19.30
CA LEU A 343 -0.67 5.57 18.54
C LEU A 343 -0.50 6.12 17.10
N MET A 344 -1.36 7.02 16.63
CA MET A 344 -1.26 7.55 15.26
C MET A 344 0.11 8.16 14.92
N PRO A 345 0.77 8.98 15.79
CA PRO A 345 2.11 9.48 15.50
C PRO A 345 3.14 8.33 15.40
N ARG A 346 3.04 7.36 16.31
CA ARG A 346 3.91 6.18 16.33
C ARG A 346 3.74 5.32 15.08
N ALA A 347 2.53 5.19 14.57
CA ALA A 347 2.25 4.42 13.36
C ALA A 347 3.00 4.97 12.15
N VAL A 348 3.07 6.29 11.97
CA VAL A 348 3.83 6.91 10.86
C VAL A 348 5.33 6.62 10.98
N GLN A 349 5.86 6.70 12.19
CA GLN A 349 7.27 6.37 12.48
C GLN A 349 7.58 4.91 12.18
N VAL A 350 6.73 3.98 12.63
CA VAL A 350 6.87 2.54 12.39
C VAL A 350 6.89 2.23 10.90
N ILE A 351 5.95 2.76 10.12
CA ILE A 351 5.87 2.45 8.70
C ILE A 351 7.04 3.07 7.90
N ALA A 352 7.50 4.28 8.26
CA ALA A 352 8.68 4.87 7.63
C ALA A 352 9.95 4.03 7.93
N LEU A 353 10.13 3.61 9.19
CA LEU A 353 11.25 2.77 9.62
C LEU A 353 11.19 1.39 8.95
N GLU A 354 10.02 0.74 8.96
CA GLU A 354 9.79 -0.55 8.30
C GLU A 354 10.18 -0.51 6.82
N LEU A 355 9.72 0.50 6.10
CA LEU A 355 10.02 0.63 4.67
C LEU A 355 11.51 0.92 4.43
N GLY A 356 12.13 1.74 5.28
CA GLY A 356 13.57 1.99 5.25
C GLY A 356 14.39 0.70 5.45
N VAL A 357 14.00 -0.14 6.41
CA VAL A 357 14.59 -1.45 6.68
C VAL A 357 14.45 -2.38 5.47
N ARG A 358 13.28 -2.39 4.83
CA ARG A 358 13.03 -3.22 3.63
C ARG A 358 13.91 -2.82 2.46
N PHE A 359 14.02 -1.51 2.16
CA PHE A 359 14.91 -1.03 1.10
C PHE A 359 16.39 -1.31 1.41
N LEU A 360 16.80 -1.10 2.66
CA LEU A 360 18.15 -1.37 3.11
C LEU A 360 18.51 -2.86 2.96
N ALA A 361 17.65 -3.75 3.43
CA ALA A 361 17.83 -5.18 3.31
C ALA A 361 17.90 -5.62 1.83
N ASP A 362 17.03 -5.05 0.98
CA ASP A 362 17.01 -5.38 -0.44
C ASP A 362 18.26 -4.90 -1.17
N TYR A 363 18.72 -3.67 -0.91
CA TYR A 363 19.99 -3.17 -1.44
C TYR A 363 21.16 -4.07 -1.05
N LEU A 364 21.27 -4.44 0.23
CA LEU A 364 22.34 -5.31 0.73
C LEU A 364 22.28 -6.73 0.16
N ARG A 365 21.13 -7.20 -0.33
CA ARG A 365 20.97 -8.51 -0.96
C ARG A 365 21.21 -8.51 -2.48
N GLY A 366 21.14 -7.36 -3.15
CA GLY A 366 21.28 -7.26 -4.61
C GLY A 366 20.00 -6.90 -5.34
N ASP A 367 19.13 -6.11 -4.70
CA ASP A 367 17.94 -5.50 -5.33
C ASP A 367 16.97 -6.53 -5.95
N THR A 368 16.72 -7.62 -5.21
CA THR A 368 15.96 -8.78 -5.71
C THR A 368 14.46 -8.72 -5.45
N TYR A 369 14.01 -7.85 -4.52
CA TYR A 369 12.58 -7.69 -4.19
C TYR A 369 11.94 -6.50 -4.92
N PHE A 370 12.45 -5.28 -4.67
CA PHE A 370 11.92 -4.10 -5.34
C PHE A 370 12.39 -3.98 -6.79
N GLY A 371 13.52 -4.63 -7.11
CA GLY A 371 14.11 -4.58 -8.43
C GLY A 371 14.57 -3.16 -8.83
N LEU A 372 15.11 -3.05 -10.00
CA LEU A 372 15.44 -1.77 -10.65
C LEU A 372 14.83 -1.78 -12.05
N ALA A 373 14.12 -0.70 -12.42
CA ALA A 373 13.63 -0.55 -13.77
C ALA A 373 14.74 -0.09 -14.73
N ALA A 374 14.53 -0.25 -16.03
CA ALA A 374 15.46 0.24 -17.02
C ALA A 374 15.60 1.77 -16.88
N GLY A 375 16.83 2.24 -16.61
CA GLY A 375 17.14 3.65 -16.40
C GLY A 375 17.15 4.11 -14.95
N ASP A 376 16.74 3.28 -13.99
CA ASP A 376 16.91 3.59 -12.57
C ASP A 376 18.41 3.61 -12.19
N PRO A 377 18.83 4.47 -11.26
CA PRO A 377 20.17 4.41 -10.68
C PRO A 377 20.46 3.05 -10.04
N ALA A 378 21.67 2.56 -10.16
CA ALA A 378 22.07 1.27 -9.57
C ALA A 378 21.99 1.24 -8.03
N ASP A 379 21.97 2.39 -7.38
CA ASP A 379 21.87 2.60 -5.94
C ASP A 379 20.49 3.14 -5.51
N LEU A 380 19.45 2.99 -6.35
CA LEU A 380 18.12 3.52 -6.05
C LEU A 380 17.58 3.01 -4.71
N ASN A 381 17.70 1.71 -4.41
CA ASN A 381 17.21 1.17 -3.14
C ASN A 381 18.06 1.63 -1.93
N LYS A 382 19.35 1.94 -2.12
CA LYS A 382 20.16 2.65 -1.13
C LYS A 382 19.56 4.04 -0.85
N THR A 383 19.32 4.82 -1.89
CA THR A 383 18.70 6.16 -1.80
C THR A 383 17.35 6.08 -1.08
N ARG A 384 16.48 5.16 -1.48
CA ARG A 384 15.16 4.98 -0.86
C ARG A 384 15.25 4.59 0.62
N ALA A 385 16.20 3.72 0.99
CA ALA A 385 16.47 3.38 2.38
C ALA A 385 16.88 4.63 3.19
N MET A 386 17.84 5.39 2.68
CA MET A 386 18.33 6.60 3.33
C MET A 386 17.23 7.66 3.49
N VAL A 387 16.39 7.84 2.48
CA VAL A 387 15.24 8.77 2.53
C VAL A 387 14.24 8.34 3.61
N GLN A 388 13.84 7.07 3.65
CA GLN A 388 12.85 6.60 4.63
C GLN A 388 13.40 6.63 6.07
N LEU A 389 14.65 6.28 6.27
CA LEU A 389 15.27 6.34 7.60
C LEU A 389 15.52 7.79 8.06
N THR A 390 15.83 8.70 7.14
CA THR A 390 15.85 10.14 7.45
C THR A 390 14.45 10.68 7.77
N LEU A 391 13.45 10.29 6.99
CA LEU A 391 12.06 10.65 7.28
C LEU A 391 11.62 10.15 8.66
N PHE A 392 12.00 8.93 9.03
CA PHE A 392 11.76 8.40 10.36
C PHE A 392 12.34 9.31 11.46
N GLU A 393 13.61 9.77 11.33
CA GLU A 393 14.20 10.71 12.28
C GLU A 393 13.42 12.03 12.35
N ARG A 394 13.01 12.59 11.19
CA ARG A 394 12.19 13.79 11.15
C ARG A 394 10.81 13.60 11.80
N LEU A 395 10.23 12.40 11.69
CA LEU A 395 8.97 12.05 12.34
C LEU A 395 9.14 11.92 13.86
N LEU A 396 10.29 11.47 14.35
CA LEU A 396 10.60 11.50 15.79
C LEU A 396 10.68 12.94 16.29
N GLU A 397 11.36 13.82 15.57
CA GLU A 397 11.43 15.25 15.90
C GLU A 397 10.04 15.92 15.91
N HIS A 398 9.11 15.45 15.05
CA HIS A 398 7.76 15.98 14.89
C HIS A 398 6.73 15.34 15.85
N GLU A 399 7.10 14.37 16.67
CA GLU A 399 6.17 13.58 17.49
C GLU A 399 5.35 14.43 18.46
N GLU A 400 5.97 15.41 19.13
CA GLU A 400 5.27 16.26 20.10
C GLU A 400 4.24 17.16 19.40
N ASP A 401 4.59 17.75 18.26
CA ASP A 401 3.66 18.55 17.44
C ASP A 401 2.45 17.71 16.98
N ALA A 402 2.70 16.47 16.53
CA ALA A 402 1.66 15.55 16.12
C ALA A 402 0.70 15.21 17.28
N ARG A 403 1.25 14.93 18.47
CA ARG A 403 0.45 14.69 19.70
C ARG A 403 -0.39 15.90 20.08
N LEU A 404 0.18 17.11 20.00
CA LEU A 404 -0.55 18.34 20.27
C LEU A 404 -1.68 18.60 19.26
N LEU A 405 -1.46 18.28 17.98
CA LEU A 405 -2.50 18.37 16.95
C LEU A 405 -3.67 17.41 17.24
N ILE A 406 -3.37 16.17 17.62
CA ILE A 406 -4.38 15.17 18.02
C ILE A 406 -5.17 15.64 19.25
N ALA A 407 -4.48 16.07 20.32
CA ALA A 407 -5.12 16.52 21.55
C ALA A 407 -6.07 17.70 21.33
N ARG A 408 -5.73 18.64 20.45
CA ARG A 408 -6.61 19.78 20.10
C ARG A 408 -7.90 19.36 19.40
N ARG A 409 -7.90 18.21 18.73
CA ARG A 409 -9.07 17.67 18.02
C ARG A 409 -9.96 16.80 18.91
N GLY A 410 -9.38 16.09 19.90
CA GLY A 410 -10.12 15.26 20.86
C GLY A 410 -10.89 16.05 21.92
N LEU A 411 -10.80 17.39 21.94
CA LEU A 411 -11.52 18.28 22.85
C LEU A 411 -12.77 18.93 22.21
N GLY A 412 -13.18 18.53 21.01
CA GLY A 412 -14.41 18.93 20.32
C GLY A 412 -15.37 17.80 20.23
#